data_eff09c07b455fcff8bc801f114e8f3d1
#
_entry.id   eff09c07b455fcff8bc801f114e8f3d1
#
_cell.length_a   1.000
_cell.length_b   1.000
_cell.length_c   1.000
_cell.angle_alpha   90.00
_cell.angle_beta   90.00
_cell.angle_gamma   90.00
#
_symmetry.space_group_name_H-M   'P 1'
#
loop_
_entity.id
_entity.type
_entity.pdbx_description
1 polymer ?
#
loop_
_entity_poly.entity_id
_entity_poly.type
_entity_poly.pdbx_seq_one_letter_code
_entity_poly.pdbx_strand_id
1 'polypeptide(L)'
;MNVYMSVDIEGITGVVHADMMGATGREYDRGRRLMTADANAAIEGLSQAGADYILVCDGHGPMRNLFFEDMHPASHLLTGSGDAKEYCQLEGADSRAFDAAVLVGYHAMAKTYKAIHPHTIAGAAVAELRVNGKPHGETGLNAAVLGSLGIPVILVTGDKTTMAEAREFLGEQIETVAVKESVGRNAAICRPPSATLPEITAAAERALNNLEHAKPYTPPGPWRLEVEFLTMPQCDRAARTVNIERIGPVSINVHGDTPWEQYRNLWAGLRSALYEPAAWLG
;
A
#
# COMPACT_ATOMS: atom_id res chain seq x y z
N MET A 1 6.40 3.86 -21.90
CA MET A 1 5.32 3.54 -20.93
C MET A 1 5.57 4.27 -19.62
N ASN A 2 4.51 4.82 -19.00
CA ASN A 2 4.58 5.47 -17.70
C ASN A 2 4.11 4.48 -16.62
N VAL A 3 4.91 4.26 -15.59
CA VAL A 3 4.58 3.33 -14.50
C VAL A 3 4.49 4.08 -13.17
N TYR A 4 3.42 3.82 -12.43
CA TYR A 4 3.26 4.26 -11.06
C TYR A 4 3.74 3.17 -10.10
N MET A 5 4.48 3.53 -9.06
CA MET A 5 4.93 2.59 -8.02
C MET A 5 4.56 3.13 -6.65
N SER A 6 3.84 2.34 -5.87
CA SER A 6 3.65 2.59 -4.43
C SER A 6 4.51 1.61 -3.64
N VAL A 7 5.26 2.13 -2.66
CA VAL A 7 6.20 1.32 -1.86
C VAL A 7 5.80 1.38 -0.40
N ASP A 8 5.69 0.21 0.22
CA ASP A 8 5.43 0.01 1.63
C ASP A 8 6.59 -0.76 2.29
N ILE A 9 6.62 -0.89 3.62
CA ILE A 9 7.79 -1.46 4.31
C ILE A 9 7.58 -2.87 4.86
N GLU A 10 6.38 -3.22 5.30
CA GLU A 10 6.10 -4.47 6.01
C GLU A 10 6.40 -5.71 5.17
N GLY A 11 6.12 -5.62 3.87
CA GLY A 11 6.33 -6.71 2.91
C GLY A 11 7.76 -6.83 2.37
N ILE A 12 8.66 -5.90 2.68
CA ILE A 12 10.02 -5.83 2.15
C ILE A 12 10.87 -7.04 2.57
N THR A 13 11.80 -7.43 1.71
CA THR A 13 12.82 -8.46 1.95
C THR A 13 13.48 -8.25 3.31
N GLY A 14 13.41 -9.27 4.20
CA GLY A 14 14.09 -9.28 5.49
C GLY A 14 13.49 -8.34 6.56
N VAL A 15 12.46 -7.57 6.26
CA VAL A 15 11.71 -6.77 7.25
C VAL A 15 10.69 -7.67 7.93
N VAL A 16 10.77 -7.82 9.25
CA VAL A 16 9.96 -8.77 10.03
C VAL A 16 9.40 -8.18 11.32
N HIS A 17 10.11 -7.24 11.94
CA HIS A 17 9.80 -6.73 13.27
C HIS A 17 9.49 -5.23 13.25
N ALA A 18 8.62 -4.76 14.16
CA ALA A 18 8.22 -3.36 14.26
C ALA A 18 9.39 -2.37 14.39
N ASP A 19 10.50 -2.79 15.03
CA ASP A 19 11.72 -1.97 15.14
C ASP A 19 12.35 -1.62 13.77
N MET A 20 11.97 -2.35 12.72
CA MET A 20 12.44 -2.09 11.34
C MET A 20 11.47 -1.20 10.54
N MET A 21 10.25 -0.97 11.05
CA MET A 21 9.16 -0.35 10.28
C MET A 21 8.83 1.08 10.73
N GLY A 22 9.15 1.47 11.95
CA GLY A 22 8.77 2.76 12.53
C GLY A 22 9.96 3.64 12.88
N ALA A 23 9.79 4.97 12.78
CA ALA A 23 10.83 5.98 12.99
C ALA A 23 11.48 5.94 14.40
N THR A 24 10.83 5.33 15.39
CA THR A 24 11.36 5.13 16.74
C THR A 24 12.04 3.77 16.93
N GLY A 25 11.99 2.91 15.91
CA GLY A 25 12.57 1.57 15.95
C GLY A 25 14.09 1.57 15.83
N ARG A 26 14.76 0.71 16.56
CA ARG A 26 16.24 0.64 16.60
C ARG A 26 16.86 0.17 15.29
N GLU A 27 16.11 -0.60 14.48
CA GLU A 27 16.55 -1.12 13.20
C GLU A 27 15.87 -0.43 12.01
N TYR A 28 15.23 0.73 12.22
CA TYR A 28 14.46 1.42 11.19
C TYR A 28 15.30 1.78 9.96
N ASP A 29 16.51 2.31 10.12
CA ASP A 29 17.40 2.61 8.99
C ASP A 29 17.80 1.35 8.22
N ARG A 30 17.88 0.19 8.87
CA ARG A 30 18.08 -1.08 8.18
C ARG A 30 16.85 -1.46 7.35
N GLY A 31 15.64 -1.30 7.90
CA GLY A 31 14.39 -1.52 7.17
C GLY A 31 14.29 -0.63 5.94
N ARG A 32 14.59 0.66 6.07
CA ARG A 32 14.60 1.65 4.98
C ARG A 32 15.59 1.29 3.86
N ARG A 33 16.81 0.83 4.20
CA ARG A 33 17.79 0.39 3.19
C ARG A 33 17.27 -0.82 2.40
N LEU A 34 16.66 -1.78 3.08
CA LEU A 34 16.04 -2.93 2.42
C LEU A 34 14.86 -2.50 1.54
N MET A 35 14.04 -1.56 2.01
CA MET A 35 12.93 -0.96 1.25
C MET A 35 13.43 -0.28 -0.03
N THR A 36 14.48 0.52 0.07
CA THR A 36 15.12 1.17 -1.08
C THR A 36 15.69 0.14 -2.07
N ALA A 37 16.27 -0.95 -1.57
CA ALA A 37 16.82 -2.01 -2.42
C ALA A 37 15.73 -2.77 -3.20
N ASP A 38 14.62 -3.16 -2.55
CA ASP A 38 13.49 -3.83 -3.21
C ASP A 38 12.83 -2.89 -4.25
N ALA A 39 12.65 -1.60 -3.92
CA ALA A 39 12.14 -0.60 -4.86
C ALA A 39 13.04 -0.47 -6.08
N ASN A 40 14.36 -0.34 -5.87
CA ASN A 40 15.33 -0.23 -6.96
C ASN A 40 15.37 -1.48 -7.85
N ALA A 41 15.21 -2.67 -7.26
CA ALA A 41 15.14 -3.91 -8.04
C ALA A 41 13.90 -3.92 -8.96
N ALA A 42 12.76 -3.44 -8.49
CA ALA A 42 11.57 -3.31 -9.33
C ALA A 42 11.75 -2.25 -10.41
N ILE A 43 12.35 -1.09 -10.10
CA ILE A 43 12.64 -0.01 -11.06
C ILE A 43 13.57 -0.50 -12.16
N GLU A 44 14.63 -1.25 -11.81
CA GLU A 44 15.56 -1.85 -12.77
C GLU A 44 14.82 -2.72 -13.80
N GLY A 45 13.93 -3.64 -13.33
CA GLY A 45 13.17 -4.51 -14.23
C GLY A 45 12.20 -3.72 -15.13
N LEU A 46 11.51 -2.71 -14.57
CA LEU A 46 10.64 -1.83 -15.35
C LEU A 46 11.43 -1.03 -16.40
N SER A 47 12.61 -0.56 -16.04
CA SER A 47 13.51 0.17 -16.95
C SER A 47 14.01 -0.74 -18.09
N GLN A 48 14.40 -1.98 -17.78
CA GLN A 48 14.79 -3.00 -18.77
C GLN A 48 13.66 -3.33 -19.75
N ALA A 49 12.40 -3.33 -19.28
CA ALA A 49 11.21 -3.50 -20.11
C ALA A 49 10.79 -2.24 -20.90
N GLY A 50 11.54 -1.14 -20.80
CA GLY A 50 11.31 0.08 -21.57
C GLY A 50 10.31 1.05 -20.96
N ALA A 51 10.21 1.13 -19.64
CA ALA A 51 9.49 2.21 -18.98
C ALA A 51 10.20 3.55 -19.22
N ASP A 52 9.47 4.54 -19.73
CA ASP A 52 9.98 5.88 -20.02
C ASP A 52 9.94 6.80 -18.80
N TYR A 53 8.99 6.56 -17.90
CA TYR A 53 8.79 7.34 -16.69
C TYR A 53 8.30 6.44 -15.56
N ILE A 54 8.98 6.48 -14.42
CA ILE A 54 8.59 5.72 -13.22
C ILE A 54 8.44 6.71 -12.06
N LEU A 55 7.20 6.91 -11.59
CA LEU A 55 6.92 7.69 -10.38
C LEU A 55 6.82 6.75 -9.19
N VAL A 56 7.70 6.92 -8.22
CA VAL A 56 7.72 6.15 -6.98
C VAL A 56 7.09 6.98 -5.86
N CYS A 57 6.00 6.51 -5.28
CA CYS A 57 5.38 7.09 -4.10
C CYS A 57 5.85 6.32 -2.86
N ASP A 58 6.52 7.02 -1.95
CA ASP A 58 6.83 6.50 -0.62
C ASP A 58 5.54 6.48 0.20
N GLY A 59 5.00 5.29 0.45
CA GLY A 59 3.64 5.07 0.99
C GLY A 59 3.59 4.69 2.46
N HIS A 60 4.71 4.32 3.10
CA HIS A 60 4.73 3.80 4.46
C HIS A 60 4.80 4.89 5.52
N GLY A 61 3.93 4.82 6.52
CA GLY A 61 3.99 5.60 7.76
C GLY A 61 4.30 7.08 7.53
N PRO A 62 5.53 7.58 7.85
CA PRO A 62 5.88 8.99 7.67
C PRO A 62 6.06 9.41 6.20
N MET A 63 6.00 8.47 5.25
CA MET A 63 6.08 8.67 3.79
C MET A 63 7.35 9.37 3.30
N ARG A 64 8.46 9.14 4.01
CA ARG A 64 9.82 9.62 3.72
C ARG A 64 10.87 8.60 4.15
N ASN A 65 10.64 7.35 3.74
CA ASN A 65 11.45 6.21 4.15
C ASN A 65 12.59 5.93 3.17
N LEU A 66 12.31 6.04 1.86
CA LEU A 66 13.27 5.75 0.81
C LEU A 66 14.46 6.72 0.87
N PHE A 67 15.68 6.20 0.74
CA PHE A 67 16.88 7.02 0.67
C PHE A 67 17.01 7.63 -0.73
N PHE A 68 16.79 8.93 -0.83
CA PHE A 68 16.79 9.63 -2.12
C PHE A 68 18.12 9.47 -2.87
N GLU A 69 19.23 9.52 -2.13
CA GLU A 69 20.59 9.42 -2.67
C GLU A 69 20.89 8.05 -3.30
N ASP A 70 20.16 7.01 -2.85
CA ASP A 70 20.36 5.63 -3.27
C ASP A 70 19.30 5.17 -4.30
N MET A 71 18.37 6.07 -4.72
CA MET A 71 17.33 5.73 -5.67
C MET A 71 17.90 5.49 -7.07
N HIS A 72 17.32 4.50 -7.76
CA HIS A 72 17.66 4.19 -9.14
C HIS A 72 17.42 5.40 -10.07
N PRO A 73 18.36 5.75 -10.99
CA PRO A 73 18.32 6.98 -11.79
C PRO A 73 17.14 7.06 -12.77
N ALA A 74 16.48 5.95 -13.10
CA ALA A 74 15.30 5.93 -13.95
C ALA A 74 14.00 6.36 -13.21
N SER A 75 14.05 6.63 -11.91
CA SER A 75 12.88 6.93 -11.11
C SER A 75 12.75 8.41 -10.73
N HIS A 76 11.53 8.80 -10.44
CA HIS A 76 11.17 10.06 -9.81
C HIS A 76 10.52 9.75 -8.46
N LEU A 77 11.10 10.23 -7.37
CA LEU A 77 10.61 9.94 -6.02
C LEU A 77 9.65 11.02 -5.53
N LEU A 78 8.41 10.64 -5.22
CA LEU A 78 7.45 11.43 -4.48
C LEU A 78 7.56 11.05 -3.00
N THR A 79 8.19 11.90 -2.22
CA THR A 79 8.43 11.73 -0.78
C THR A 79 7.98 12.96 -0.01
N GLY A 80 7.70 12.82 1.26
CA GLY A 80 7.28 13.91 2.13
C GLY A 80 6.31 13.44 3.19
N SER A 81 5.86 14.36 4.05
CA SER A 81 4.99 14.03 5.17
C SER A 81 3.61 13.55 4.71
N GLY A 82 3.08 12.51 5.37
CA GLY A 82 1.77 11.98 5.06
C GLY A 82 0.60 12.96 5.33
N ASP A 83 0.81 13.99 6.15
CA ASP A 83 -0.17 15.07 6.36
C ASP A 83 -0.19 16.09 5.21
N ALA A 84 0.87 16.17 4.41
CA ALA A 84 0.95 16.98 3.20
C ALA A 84 0.46 16.27 1.92
N LYS A 85 0.19 14.97 1.99
CA LYS A 85 -0.26 14.14 0.87
C LYS A 85 -1.76 13.84 1.05
N GLU A 86 -2.60 14.32 0.16
CA GLU A 86 -4.06 14.08 0.26
C GLU A 86 -4.42 12.63 0.04
N TYR A 87 -3.73 11.96 -0.88
CA TYR A 87 -3.94 10.56 -1.29
C TYR A 87 -2.90 9.59 -0.72
N CYS A 88 -2.01 10.07 0.15
CA CYS A 88 -1.02 9.26 0.90
C CYS A 88 -0.27 8.22 0.04
N GLN A 89 -0.61 6.93 0.15
CA GLN A 89 0.04 5.84 -0.59
C GLN A 89 -0.14 5.94 -2.12
N LEU A 90 -1.15 6.65 -2.58
CA LEU A 90 -1.45 6.84 -4.01
C LEU A 90 -1.25 8.29 -4.47
N GLU A 91 -0.55 9.11 -3.68
CA GLU A 91 -0.26 10.49 -4.06
C GLU A 91 0.43 10.56 -5.41
N GLY A 92 -0.09 11.42 -6.30
CA GLY A 92 0.45 11.62 -7.64
C GLY A 92 0.03 10.59 -8.68
N ALA A 93 -0.83 9.60 -8.35
CA ALA A 93 -1.32 8.64 -9.33
C ALA A 93 -2.22 9.26 -10.41
N ASP A 94 -2.75 10.46 -10.17
CA ASP A 94 -3.53 11.26 -11.13
C ASP A 94 -2.70 12.36 -11.84
N SER A 95 -1.41 12.50 -11.53
CA SER A 95 -0.56 13.57 -12.06
C SER A 95 -0.29 13.46 -13.57
N ARG A 96 -0.50 12.29 -14.13
CA ARG A 96 -0.41 11.98 -15.56
C ARG A 96 -1.14 10.68 -15.89
N ALA A 97 -1.26 10.36 -17.17
CA ALA A 97 -1.70 9.03 -17.58
C ALA A 97 -0.59 8.01 -17.30
N PHE A 98 -0.88 7.03 -16.45
CA PHE A 98 -0.02 5.87 -16.20
C PHE A 98 -0.59 4.66 -16.93
N ASP A 99 0.29 3.88 -17.55
CA ASP A 99 -0.06 2.66 -18.26
C ASP A 99 -0.22 1.47 -17.31
N ALA A 100 0.52 1.48 -16.20
CA ALA A 100 0.53 0.42 -15.19
C ALA A 100 0.91 0.93 -13.80
N ALA A 101 0.61 0.13 -12.78
CA ALA A 101 1.10 0.33 -11.42
C ALA A 101 1.75 -0.93 -10.84
N VAL A 102 2.70 -0.75 -9.91
CA VAL A 102 3.31 -1.82 -9.12
C VAL A 102 3.22 -1.48 -7.63
N LEU A 103 2.99 -2.48 -6.79
CA LEU A 103 2.89 -2.38 -5.34
C LEU A 103 4.05 -3.18 -4.72
N VAL A 104 5.04 -2.47 -4.17
CA VAL A 104 6.27 -3.06 -3.64
C VAL A 104 6.26 -3.05 -2.12
N GLY A 105 6.54 -4.20 -1.50
CA GLY A 105 6.65 -4.31 -0.06
C GLY A 105 5.31 -4.26 0.70
N TYR A 106 4.22 -4.63 0.04
CA TYR A 106 2.89 -4.67 0.63
C TYR A 106 2.70 -5.86 1.58
N HIS A 107 1.72 -5.79 2.43
CA HIS A 107 1.38 -6.76 3.47
C HIS A 107 -0.10 -7.18 3.39
N ALA A 108 -0.47 -8.26 4.09
CA ALA A 108 -1.83 -8.74 4.11
C ALA A 108 -2.75 -7.86 5.00
N MET A 109 -4.05 -7.88 4.70
CA MET A 109 -5.08 -7.12 5.40
C MET A 109 -5.17 -7.46 6.89
N ALA A 110 -5.82 -6.58 7.64
CA ALA A 110 -6.16 -6.79 9.05
C ALA A 110 -6.86 -8.14 9.25
N LYS A 111 -6.60 -8.78 10.41
CA LYS A 111 -7.16 -10.10 10.81
C LYS A 111 -6.61 -11.29 10.02
N THR A 112 -5.65 -11.12 9.11
CA THR A 112 -5.04 -12.24 8.37
C THR A 112 -4.11 -13.04 9.27
N TYR A 113 -4.34 -14.37 9.33
CA TYR A 113 -3.52 -15.30 10.11
C TYR A 113 -2.21 -15.62 9.37
N LYS A 114 -1.11 -15.76 10.12
CA LYS A 114 0.23 -16.04 9.55
C LYS A 114 0.65 -15.05 8.45
N ALA A 115 0.55 -13.76 8.75
CA ALA A 115 1.07 -12.68 7.93
C ALA A 115 1.99 -11.77 8.75
N ILE A 116 2.95 -11.11 8.10
CA ILE A 116 3.81 -10.12 8.76
C ILE A 116 3.03 -8.84 8.95
N HIS A 117 2.92 -8.37 10.18
CA HIS A 117 2.25 -7.13 10.58
C HIS A 117 0.90 -6.88 9.86
N PRO A 118 -0.03 -7.89 9.76
CA PRO A 118 -1.27 -7.71 9.05
C PRO A 118 -2.10 -6.59 9.70
N HIS A 119 -2.45 -5.60 8.89
CA HIS A 119 -3.30 -4.47 9.27
C HIS A 119 -3.93 -3.87 8.00
N THR A 120 -4.69 -2.80 8.12
CA THR A 120 -5.21 -2.06 6.97
C THR A 120 -5.05 -0.58 7.26
N ILE A 121 -4.15 0.08 6.56
CA ILE A 121 -3.79 1.50 6.59
C ILE A 121 -3.24 1.94 7.95
N ALA A 122 -4.04 1.84 9.00
CA ALA A 122 -3.70 2.33 10.33
C ALA A 122 -4.04 1.26 11.38
N GLY A 123 -3.12 0.34 11.63
CA GLY A 123 -3.33 -0.77 12.56
C GLY A 123 -3.66 -0.38 14.00
N ALA A 124 -3.39 0.88 14.38
CA ALA A 124 -3.79 1.45 15.68
C ALA A 124 -5.23 1.98 15.71
N ALA A 125 -5.92 2.03 14.55
CA ALA A 125 -7.27 2.61 14.47
C ALA A 125 -8.26 1.71 13.71
N VAL A 126 -7.84 1.10 12.62
CA VAL A 126 -8.74 0.35 11.71
C VAL A 126 -8.78 -1.12 12.11
N ALA A 127 -9.96 -1.59 12.48
CA ALA A 127 -10.23 -3.01 12.73
C ALA A 127 -10.49 -3.75 11.42
N GLU A 128 -11.22 -3.14 10.49
CA GLU A 128 -11.52 -3.69 9.16
C GLU A 128 -11.94 -2.57 8.20
N LEU A 129 -11.62 -2.73 6.94
CA LEU A 129 -12.08 -1.89 5.84
C LEU A 129 -12.80 -2.77 4.82
N ARG A 130 -13.93 -2.30 4.28
CA ARG A 130 -14.71 -3.03 3.27
C ARG A 130 -15.00 -2.15 2.05
N VAL A 131 -14.83 -2.76 0.89
CA VAL A 131 -15.34 -2.21 -0.37
C VAL A 131 -16.50 -3.09 -0.82
N ASN A 132 -17.68 -2.49 -0.98
CA ASN A 132 -18.92 -3.19 -1.36
C ASN A 132 -19.24 -4.38 -0.44
N GLY A 133 -18.96 -4.25 0.87
CA GLY A 133 -19.18 -5.29 1.88
C GLY A 133 -18.11 -6.38 1.96
N LYS A 134 -17.16 -6.46 0.99
CA LYS A 134 -16.03 -7.40 1.03
C LYS A 134 -14.86 -6.77 1.77
N PRO A 135 -14.23 -7.46 2.76
CA PRO A 135 -13.01 -6.98 3.39
C PRO A 135 -11.88 -6.77 2.38
N HIS A 136 -11.16 -5.66 2.52
CA HIS A 136 -10.01 -5.29 1.70
C HIS A 136 -8.84 -4.88 2.58
N GLY A 137 -7.65 -5.33 2.21
CA GLY A 137 -6.38 -4.76 2.63
C GLY A 137 -5.95 -3.62 1.70
N GLU A 138 -4.76 -3.11 1.95
CA GLU A 138 -4.19 -2.02 1.16
C GLU A 138 -3.92 -2.46 -0.29
N THR A 139 -3.50 -3.71 -0.51
CA THR A 139 -3.32 -4.27 -1.85
C THR A 139 -4.61 -4.19 -2.67
N GLY A 140 -5.72 -4.70 -2.14
CA GLY A 140 -7.00 -4.70 -2.84
C GLY A 140 -7.62 -3.32 -2.97
N LEU A 141 -7.56 -2.49 -1.91
CA LEU A 141 -8.06 -1.12 -1.92
C LEU A 141 -7.32 -0.24 -2.92
N ASN A 142 -5.98 -0.23 -2.84
CA ASN A 142 -5.16 0.60 -3.72
C ASN A 142 -5.29 0.16 -5.18
N ALA A 143 -5.35 -1.15 -5.44
CA ALA A 143 -5.60 -1.65 -6.78
C ALA A 143 -6.98 -1.25 -7.33
N ALA A 144 -8.02 -1.24 -6.47
CA ALA A 144 -9.36 -0.83 -6.87
C ALA A 144 -9.45 0.68 -7.15
N VAL A 145 -8.77 1.50 -6.35
CA VAL A 145 -8.69 2.95 -6.54
C VAL A 145 -7.89 3.28 -7.82
N LEU A 146 -6.72 2.66 -8.03
CA LEU A 146 -5.96 2.78 -9.28
C LEU A 146 -6.77 2.29 -10.47
N GLY A 147 -7.52 1.19 -10.31
CA GLY A 147 -8.41 0.66 -11.33
C GLY A 147 -9.51 1.66 -11.74
N SER A 148 -10.00 2.49 -10.81
CA SER A 148 -10.95 3.56 -11.13
C SER A 148 -10.37 4.68 -11.97
N LEU A 149 -9.04 4.83 -11.97
CA LEU A 149 -8.28 5.71 -12.87
C LEU A 149 -7.86 5.02 -14.18
N GLY A 150 -8.27 3.76 -14.38
CA GLY A 150 -7.89 2.96 -15.55
C GLY A 150 -6.48 2.35 -15.46
N ILE A 151 -5.83 2.37 -14.31
CA ILE A 151 -4.45 1.90 -14.11
C ILE A 151 -4.46 0.47 -13.57
N PRO A 152 -4.02 -0.54 -14.33
CA PRO A 152 -3.87 -1.91 -13.84
C PRO A 152 -2.66 -2.04 -12.92
N VAL A 153 -2.80 -2.77 -11.81
CA VAL A 153 -1.67 -3.26 -11.02
C VAL A 153 -1.11 -4.50 -11.71
N ILE A 154 0.18 -4.51 -12.02
CA ILE A 154 0.85 -5.59 -12.77
C ILE A 154 1.81 -6.43 -11.93
N LEU A 155 2.28 -5.92 -10.79
CA LEU A 155 3.18 -6.62 -9.87
C LEU A 155 2.84 -6.27 -8.43
N VAL A 156 2.87 -7.26 -7.55
CA VAL A 156 2.84 -7.08 -6.09
C VAL A 156 3.98 -7.87 -5.46
N THR A 157 4.73 -7.26 -4.54
CA THR A 157 5.75 -7.95 -3.73
C THR A 157 5.42 -7.88 -2.24
N GLY A 158 5.73 -8.93 -1.49
CA GLY A 158 5.42 -9.00 -0.06
C GLY A 158 5.70 -10.38 0.55
N ASP A 159 5.00 -10.73 1.63
CA ASP A 159 5.05 -12.09 2.14
C ASP A 159 4.13 -13.04 1.34
N LYS A 160 4.31 -14.36 1.56
CA LYS A 160 3.52 -15.38 0.84
C LYS A 160 2.00 -15.24 1.01
N THR A 161 1.55 -14.75 2.16
CA THR A 161 0.12 -14.58 2.46
C THR A 161 -0.43 -13.37 1.69
N THR A 162 0.35 -12.29 1.60
CA THR A 162 0.03 -11.12 0.78
C THR A 162 -0.09 -11.49 -0.71
N MET A 163 0.76 -12.40 -1.20
CA MET A 163 0.66 -12.87 -2.60
C MET A 163 -0.62 -13.63 -2.86
N ALA A 164 -1.11 -14.40 -1.89
CA ALA A 164 -2.41 -15.07 -2.00
C ALA A 164 -3.56 -14.05 -2.03
N GLU A 165 -3.51 -13.02 -1.17
CA GLU A 165 -4.46 -11.91 -1.17
C GLU A 165 -4.44 -11.14 -2.51
N ALA A 166 -3.26 -10.83 -3.04
CA ALA A 166 -3.11 -10.15 -4.32
C ALA A 166 -3.79 -10.95 -5.46
N ARG A 167 -3.58 -12.26 -5.52
CA ARG A 167 -4.24 -13.11 -6.53
C ARG A 167 -5.75 -13.19 -6.35
N GLU A 168 -6.25 -13.19 -5.12
CA GLU A 168 -7.69 -13.19 -4.86
C GLU A 168 -8.39 -11.95 -5.45
N PHE A 169 -7.75 -10.77 -5.41
CA PHE A 169 -8.31 -9.52 -5.94
C PHE A 169 -8.00 -9.30 -7.42
N LEU A 170 -6.77 -9.60 -7.84
CA LEU A 170 -6.25 -9.22 -9.15
C LEU A 170 -6.23 -10.37 -10.17
N GLY A 171 -6.52 -11.59 -9.72
CA GLY A 171 -6.52 -12.80 -10.55
C GLY A 171 -5.16 -13.51 -10.58
N GLU A 172 -5.17 -14.76 -11.04
CA GLU A 172 -3.97 -15.63 -11.01
C GLU A 172 -2.84 -15.17 -11.96
N GLN A 173 -3.14 -14.32 -12.93
CA GLN A 173 -2.19 -13.81 -13.93
C GLN A 173 -1.31 -12.67 -13.40
N ILE A 174 -1.60 -12.11 -12.22
CA ILE A 174 -0.76 -11.05 -11.64
C ILE A 174 0.65 -11.57 -11.33
N GLU A 175 1.67 -10.82 -11.71
CA GLU A 175 3.04 -11.13 -11.25
C GLU A 175 3.16 -10.86 -9.75
N THR A 176 3.72 -11.82 -9.02
CA THR A 176 3.89 -11.71 -7.58
C THR A 176 5.24 -12.26 -7.15
N VAL A 177 5.89 -11.60 -6.19
CA VAL A 177 7.14 -12.08 -5.59
C VAL A 177 6.99 -12.22 -4.08
N ALA A 178 7.03 -13.46 -3.58
CA ALA A 178 7.07 -13.74 -2.15
C ALA A 178 8.51 -13.68 -1.65
N VAL A 179 8.88 -12.60 -0.97
CA VAL A 179 10.24 -12.42 -0.45
C VAL A 179 10.48 -13.12 0.89
N LYS A 180 9.41 -13.54 1.55
CA LYS A 180 9.42 -14.26 2.84
C LYS A 180 8.12 -15.05 3.05
N GLU A 181 8.18 -16.02 3.97
CA GLU A 181 7.01 -16.77 4.44
C GLU A 181 6.80 -16.50 5.94
N SER A 182 5.68 -15.92 6.29
CA SER A 182 5.34 -15.62 7.68
C SER A 182 5.05 -16.90 8.48
N VAL A 183 5.64 -17.02 9.66
CA VAL A 183 5.28 -18.02 10.68
C VAL A 183 4.45 -17.41 11.81
N GLY A 184 4.37 -16.09 11.86
CA GLY A 184 3.60 -15.30 12.81
C GLY A 184 3.76 -13.80 12.54
N ARG A 185 3.07 -12.96 13.31
CA ARG A 185 3.05 -11.50 13.10
C ARG A 185 4.45 -10.85 13.01
N ASN A 186 5.42 -11.36 13.78
CA ASN A 186 6.77 -10.79 13.90
C ASN A 186 7.87 -11.84 13.65
N ALA A 187 7.56 -12.91 12.91
CA ALA A 187 8.50 -13.97 12.60
C ALA A 187 8.25 -14.54 11.20
N ALA A 188 9.31 -14.71 10.42
CA ALA A 188 9.23 -15.24 9.06
C ALA A 188 10.47 -16.07 8.70
N ILE A 189 10.29 -16.96 7.74
CA ILE A 189 11.38 -17.57 6.98
C ILE A 189 11.70 -16.60 5.85
N CYS A 190 12.84 -15.89 5.98
CA CYS A 190 13.27 -14.87 5.01
C CYS A 190 14.20 -15.45 3.98
N ARG A 191 14.04 -14.99 2.74
CA ARG A 191 15.01 -15.20 1.67
C ARG A 191 16.01 -14.04 1.69
N PRO A 192 17.31 -14.28 1.43
CA PRO A 192 18.30 -13.22 1.44
C PRO A 192 18.11 -12.27 0.24
N PRO A 193 18.53 -10.98 0.35
CA PRO A 193 18.43 -10.01 -0.75
C PRO A 193 19.09 -10.50 -2.06
N SER A 194 20.17 -11.25 -1.98
CA SER A 194 20.83 -11.84 -3.15
C SER A 194 19.95 -12.82 -3.96
N ALA A 195 18.89 -13.34 -3.35
CA ALA A 195 17.89 -14.19 -4.03
C ALA A 195 16.63 -13.40 -4.43
N THR A 196 16.17 -12.47 -3.58
CA THR A 196 14.92 -11.76 -3.82
C THR A 196 15.04 -10.61 -4.81
N LEU A 197 16.13 -9.84 -4.76
CA LEU A 197 16.31 -8.69 -5.66
C LEU A 197 16.32 -9.09 -7.15
N PRO A 198 17.09 -10.10 -7.59
CA PRO A 198 17.02 -10.55 -8.99
C PRO A 198 15.64 -11.07 -9.40
N GLU A 199 14.90 -11.70 -8.47
CA GLU A 199 13.55 -12.19 -8.74
C GLU A 199 12.55 -11.03 -8.90
N ILE A 200 12.65 -9.99 -8.04
CA ILE A 200 11.84 -8.76 -8.17
C ILE A 200 12.12 -8.09 -9.52
N THR A 201 13.39 -7.94 -9.91
CA THR A 201 13.79 -7.37 -11.20
C THR A 201 13.16 -8.15 -12.36
N ALA A 202 13.34 -9.46 -12.38
CA ALA A 202 12.81 -10.31 -13.45
C ALA A 202 11.27 -10.31 -13.49
N ALA A 203 10.60 -10.27 -12.33
CA ALA A 203 9.14 -10.18 -12.25
C ALA A 203 8.61 -8.83 -12.76
N ALA A 204 9.27 -7.73 -12.42
CA ALA A 204 8.91 -6.40 -12.90
C ALA A 204 9.06 -6.28 -14.42
N GLU A 205 10.15 -6.83 -14.97
CA GLU A 205 10.36 -6.89 -16.42
C GLU A 205 9.26 -7.71 -17.12
N ARG A 206 8.97 -8.92 -16.62
CA ARG A 206 7.89 -9.75 -17.19
C ARG A 206 6.53 -9.07 -17.07
N ALA A 207 6.22 -8.46 -15.92
CA ALA A 207 4.96 -7.79 -15.69
C ALA A 207 4.70 -6.68 -16.72
N LEU A 208 5.69 -5.85 -17.00
CA LEU A 208 5.54 -4.76 -17.96
C LEU A 208 5.53 -5.27 -19.41
N ASN A 209 6.31 -6.30 -19.73
CA ASN A 209 6.31 -6.93 -21.06
C ASN A 209 4.97 -7.63 -21.38
N ASN A 210 4.19 -8.02 -20.36
CA ASN A 210 2.87 -8.65 -20.50
C ASN A 210 1.70 -7.68 -20.23
N LEU A 211 1.94 -6.37 -20.27
CA LEU A 211 0.96 -5.34 -19.93
C LEU A 211 -0.35 -5.47 -20.71
N GLU A 212 -0.31 -5.92 -21.94
CA GLU A 212 -1.49 -6.10 -22.80
C GLU A 212 -2.54 -7.08 -22.22
N HIS A 213 -2.13 -7.95 -21.29
CA HIS A 213 -3.02 -8.91 -20.61
C HIS A 213 -3.54 -8.36 -19.27
N ALA A 214 -2.98 -7.26 -18.77
CA ALA A 214 -3.37 -6.67 -17.51
C ALA A 214 -4.70 -5.91 -17.63
N LYS A 215 -5.52 -6.02 -16.58
CA LYS A 215 -6.81 -5.30 -16.50
C LYS A 215 -6.89 -4.54 -15.18
N PRO A 216 -7.39 -3.29 -15.22
CA PRO A 216 -7.69 -2.57 -13.99
C PRO A 216 -8.65 -3.36 -13.11
N TYR A 217 -8.37 -3.46 -11.83
CA TYR A 217 -9.27 -4.07 -10.85
C TYR A 217 -10.38 -3.07 -10.51
N THR A 218 -11.60 -3.37 -10.92
CA THR A 218 -12.78 -2.55 -10.65
C THR A 218 -13.85 -3.40 -9.96
N PRO A 219 -13.97 -3.32 -8.62
CA PRO A 219 -15.06 -3.99 -7.90
C PRO A 219 -16.41 -3.59 -8.46
N PRO A 220 -17.38 -4.53 -8.61
CA PRO A 220 -18.70 -4.17 -9.13
C PRO A 220 -19.36 -3.10 -8.24
N GLY A 221 -19.89 -2.03 -8.87
CA GLY A 221 -20.50 -0.89 -8.19
C GLY A 221 -21.98 -1.09 -7.83
N PRO A 222 -22.59 -0.13 -7.09
CA PRO A 222 -22.02 1.17 -6.70
C PRO A 222 -20.94 0.99 -5.66
N TRP A 223 -19.91 1.86 -5.72
CA TRP A 223 -18.80 1.84 -4.79
C TRP A 223 -19.24 2.29 -3.39
N ARG A 224 -19.00 1.44 -2.39
CA ARG A 224 -19.27 1.72 -0.99
C ARG A 224 -18.03 1.39 -0.16
N LEU A 225 -17.48 2.39 0.51
CA LEU A 225 -16.28 2.28 1.33
C LEU A 225 -16.64 2.41 2.79
N GLU A 226 -16.50 1.33 3.55
CA GLU A 226 -16.83 1.26 4.97
C GLU A 226 -15.58 1.00 5.79
N VAL A 227 -15.48 1.63 6.96
CA VAL A 227 -14.39 1.42 7.93
C VAL A 227 -14.96 1.09 9.29
N GLU A 228 -14.47 0.02 9.91
CA GLU A 228 -14.69 -0.33 11.30
C GLU A 228 -13.45 0.06 12.11
N PHE A 229 -13.64 0.89 13.13
CA PHE A 229 -12.57 1.32 14.04
C PHE A 229 -12.43 0.38 15.24
N LEU A 230 -11.25 0.41 15.88
CA LEU A 230 -11.00 -0.33 17.12
C LEU A 230 -11.77 0.24 18.31
N THR A 231 -12.08 1.55 18.30
CA THR A 231 -12.74 2.23 19.42
C THR A 231 -13.79 3.24 18.98
N MET A 232 -14.81 3.48 19.82
CA MET A 232 -15.80 4.52 19.58
C MET A 232 -15.22 5.94 19.47
N PRO A 233 -14.27 6.38 20.32
CA PRO A 233 -13.66 7.70 20.19
C PRO A 233 -12.99 7.95 18.84
N GLN A 234 -12.38 6.92 18.23
CA GLN A 234 -11.81 7.03 16.88
C GLN A 234 -12.93 7.25 15.84
N CYS A 235 -14.00 6.46 15.93
CA CYS A 235 -15.18 6.63 15.08
C CYS A 235 -15.83 8.01 15.25
N ASP A 236 -15.96 8.49 16.50
CA ASP A 236 -16.52 9.82 16.81
C ASP A 236 -15.74 10.95 16.15
N ARG A 237 -14.40 10.83 16.16
CA ARG A 237 -13.54 11.83 15.51
C ARG A 237 -13.63 11.76 13.99
N ALA A 238 -13.55 10.55 13.41
CA ALA A 238 -13.68 10.37 11.97
C ALA A 238 -15.01 10.90 11.43
N ALA A 239 -16.12 10.62 12.11
CA ALA A 239 -17.46 11.02 11.72
C ALA A 239 -17.71 12.54 11.75
N ARG A 240 -16.80 13.35 12.30
CA ARG A 240 -16.84 14.82 12.23
C ARG A 240 -16.23 15.38 10.94
N THR A 241 -15.58 14.52 10.16
CA THR A 241 -14.96 14.90 8.88
C THR A 241 -16.04 14.99 7.80
N VAL A 242 -15.91 15.95 6.90
CA VAL A 242 -16.82 16.11 5.76
C VAL A 242 -16.81 14.84 4.89
N ASN A 243 -17.97 14.49 4.35
CA ASN A 243 -18.18 13.29 3.51
C ASN A 243 -18.00 11.96 4.26
N ILE A 244 -18.10 11.96 5.59
CA ILE A 244 -18.08 10.75 6.39
C ILE A 244 -19.37 10.64 7.20
N GLU A 245 -20.07 9.53 7.02
CA GLU A 245 -21.30 9.18 7.72
C GLU A 245 -21.05 8.09 8.76
N ARG A 246 -21.51 8.30 9.98
CA ARG A 246 -21.51 7.23 10.98
C ARG A 246 -22.65 6.25 10.71
N ILE A 247 -22.33 4.98 10.56
CA ILE A 247 -23.30 3.90 10.28
C ILE A 247 -23.42 2.90 11.43
N GLY A 248 -22.62 3.02 12.49
CA GLY A 248 -22.64 2.12 13.66
C GLY A 248 -21.84 2.67 14.84
N PRO A 249 -21.77 1.91 15.96
CA PRO A 249 -21.01 2.35 17.13
C PRO A 249 -19.54 2.65 16.86
N VAL A 250 -18.91 1.87 15.98
CA VAL A 250 -17.50 1.97 15.60
C VAL A 250 -17.30 2.01 14.08
N SER A 251 -18.37 2.22 13.31
CA SER A 251 -18.32 2.10 11.84
C SER A 251 -18.76 3.36 11.14
N ILE A 252 -18.07 3.68 10.06
CA ILE A 252 -18.39 4.78 9.15
C ILE A 252 -18.55 4.28 7.72
N ASN A 253 -19.27 5.07 6.91
CA ASN A 253 -19.27 5.01 5.45
C ASN A 253 -18.62 6.28 4.91
N VAL A 254 -17.76 6.15 3.91
CA VAL A 254 -17.04 7.26 3.29
C VAL A 254 -17.72 7.59 1.97
N HIS A 255 -18.13 8.85 1.79
CA HIS A 255 -18.81 9.35 0.59
C HIS A 255 -17.82 10.05 -0.36
N GLY A 256 -18.19 10.11 -1.62
CA GLY A 256 -17.50 10.79 -2.73
C GLY A 256 -18.11 10.34 -4.05
N ASP A 257 -18.01 11.17 -5.08
CA ASP A 257 -18.59 10.90 -6.40
C ASP A 257 -17.82 9.82 -7.16
N THR A 258 -16.54 9.64 -6.82
CA THR A 258 -15.64 8.63 -7.42
C THR A 258 -14.88 7.85 -6.35
N PRO A 259 -14.38 6.62 -6.65
CA PRO A 259 -13.48 5.89 -5.74
C PRO A 259 -12.23 6.70 -5.36
N TRP A 260 -11.69 7.50 -6.29
CA TRP A 260 -10.55 8.39 -6.06
C TRP A 260 -10.88 9.45 -5.00
N GLU A 261 -12.02 10.09 -5.10
CA GLU A 261 -12.47 11.08 -4.12
C GLU A 261 -12.78 10.44 -2.75
N GLN A 262 -13.43 9.26 -2.73
CA GLN A 262 -13.67 8.53 -1.47
C GLN A 262 -12.35 8.13 -0.79
N TYR A 263 -11.33 7.77 -1.55
CA TYR A 263 -10.01 7.46 -1.00
C TYR A 263 -9.37 8.68 -0.32
N ARG A 264 -9.45 9.87 -0.92
CA ARG A 264 -9.02 11.13 -0.28
C ARG A 264 -9.79 11.38 1.02
N ASN A 265 -11.12 11.24 0.99
CA ASN A 265 -11.98 11.48 2.15
C ASN A 265 -11.72 10.43 3.25
N LEU A 266 -11.40 9.18 2.90
CA LEU A 266 -10.93 8.16 3.83
C LEU A 266 -9.70 8.64 4.61
N TRP A 267 -8.68 9.12 3.92
CA TRP A 267 -7.45 9.60 4.58
C TRP A 267 -7.71 10.81 5.49
N ALA A 268 -8.59 11.72 5.10
CA ALA A 268 -9.02 12.83 5.96
C ALA A 268 -9.68 12.33 7.25
N GLY A 269 -10.57 11.34 7.15
CA GLY A 269 -11.21 10.70 8.30
C GLY A 269 -10.25 9.95 9.20
N LEU A 270 -9.28 9.22 8.61
CA LEU A 270 -8.27 8.49 9.37
C LEU A 270 -7.33 9.42 10.14
N ARG A 271 -6.90 10.53 9.53
CA ARG A 271 -6.11 11.56 10.25
C ARG A 271 -6.87 12.10 11.45
N SER A 272 -8.17 12.36 11.29
CA SER A 272 -9.03 12.79 12.39
C SER A 272 -9.16 11.71 13.47
N ALA A 273 -9.33 10.44 13.08
CA ALA A 273 -9.43 9.29 14.00
C ALA A 273 -8.16 9.10 14.83
N LEU A 274 -6.99 9.30 14.22
CA LEU A 274 -5.67 9.14 14.85
C LEU A 274 -5.22 10.36 15.65
N TYR A 275 -5.92 11.50 15.54
CA TYR A 275 -5.57 12.69 16.29
C TYR A 275 -5.70 12.44 17.80
N GLU A 276 -4.60 12.67 18.54
CA GLU A 276 -4.62 12.65 20.01
C GLU A 276 -4.82 14.07 20.52
N PRO A 277 -5.96 14.34 21.20
CA PRO A 277 -6.18 15.66 21.80
C PRO A 277 -5.15 15.91 22.91
N ALA A 278 -4.77 17.19 23.07
CA ALA A 278 -3.91 17.58 24.18
C ALA A 278 -4.53 17.14 25.53
N ALA A 279 -3.67 16.71 26.46
CA ALA A 279 -4.11 16.10 27.75
C ALA A 279 -5.07 16.96 28.58
N TRP A 280 -5.11 18.28 28.35
CA TRP A 280 -6.04 19.21 29.03
C TRP A 280 -7.47 19.20 28.45
N LEU A 281 -7.70 18.49 27.35
CA LEU A 281 -9.02 18.34 26.71
C LEU A 281 -9.68 16.99 27.05
N GLY A 282 -8.98 16.10 27.77
CA GLY A 282 -9.47 14.76 28.13
C GLY A 282 -9.75 14.62 29.61
#